data_a29cd141602c79087fac01d0a94c53ed
#
_entry.id   a29cd141602c79087fac01d0a94c53ed
#
_cell.length_a   1.000
_cell.length_b   1.000
_cell.length_c   1.000
_cell.angle_alpha   90.00
_cell.angle_beta   90.00
_cell.angle_gamma   90.00
#
_symmetry.space_group_name_H-M   'P 1'
#
loop_
_entity.id
_entity.type
_entity.pdbx_description
1 polymer ?
#
loop_
_entity_poly.entity_id
_entity_poly.type
_entity_poly.pdbx_seq_one_letter_code
_entity_poly.pdbx_strand_id
1 'polypeptide(L)' 'MLHLDTVVATRDDLQIHRDRALALGATELLDRTDDQDEPLYVFADPAGHPFCIFVG' A
#
# COMPACT_ATOMS: atom_id res chain seq x y z
N MET A 1 -16.74 -5.87 -5.77
CA MET A 1 -15.42 -5.30 -6.08
C MET A 1 -14.38 -5.96 -5.20
N LEU A 2 -13.33 -6.46 -5.79
CA LEU A 2 -12.27 -7.13 -5.05
C LEU A 2 -11.24 -6.13 -4.60
N HIS A 3 -10.97 -6.09 -3.29
CA HIS A 3 -9.83 -5.36 -2.74
C HIS A 3 -8.66 -6.32 -2.66
N LEU A 4 -7.54 -5.92 -3.26
CA LEU A 4 -6.30 -6.66 -3.15
C LEU A 4 -5.53 -6.11 -1.96
N ASP A 5 -5.35 -6.93 -0.94
CA ASP A 5 -4.61 -6.55 0.25
C ASP A 5 -3.29 -7.30 0.28
N THR A 6 -2.20 -6.58 0.47
CA THR A 6 -0.86 -7.14 0.60
C THR A 6 -0.38 -6.93 2.02
N VAL A 7 -0.02 -8.01 2.70
CA VAL A 7 0.52 -7.97 4.06
C VAL A 7 2.04 -8.04 3.97
N VAL A 8 2.71 -7.13 4.68
CA VAL A 8 4.17 -7.13 4.80
C VAL A 8 4.56 -7.31 6.26
N ALA A 9 5.80 -7.76 6.50
CA ALA A 9 6.26 -8.09 7.85
C ALA A 9 6.75 -6.89 8.65
N THR A 10 7.32 -5.89 7.98
CA THR A 10 7.95 -4.74 8.65
C THR A 10 7.61 -3.44 7.93
N ARG A 11 7.91 -2.31 8.62
CA ARG A 11 7.76 -0.99 8.01
C ARG A 11 8.73 -0.77 6.86
N ASP A 12 9.91 -1.36 6.92
CA ASP A 12 10.88 -1.28 5.83
C ASP A 12 10.34 -1.96 4.57
N ASP A 13 9.72 -3.13 4.74
CA ASP A 13 9.05 -3.83 3.64
C ASP A 13 7.90 -2.99 3.08
N LEU A 14 7.17 -2.29 3.95
CA LEU A 14 6.08 -1.41 3.53
C LEU A 14 6.61 -0.32 2.58
N GLN A 15 7.74 0.30 2.92
CA GLN A 15 8.38 1.30 2.06
C GLN A 15 8.82 0.71 0.71
N ILE A 16 9.40 -0.48 0.73
CA ILE A 16 9.86 -1.15 -0.49
C ILE A 16 8.67 -1.41 -1.42
N HIS A 17 7.57 -1.91 -0.88
CA HIS A 17 6.36 -2.19 -1.67
C HIS A 17 5.72 -0.90 -2.19
N ARG A 18 5.73 0.16 -1.39
CA ARG A 18 5.25 1.48 -1.82
C ARG A 18 6.04 1.97 -3.04
N ASP A 19 7.37 1.94 -2.94
CA ASP A 19 8.23 2.42 -4.03
C ASP A 19 8.00 1.60 -5.30
N ARG A 20 7.85 0.29 -5.15
CA ARG A 20 7.55 -0.60 -6.28
C ARG A 20 6.19 -0.29 -6.90
N ALA A 21 5.17 -0.09 -6.08
CA ALA A 21 3.83 0.23 -6.57
C ALA A 21 3.84 1.52 -7.38
N LEU A 22 4.50 2.56 -6.88
CA LEU A 22 4.61 3.82 -7.60
C LEU A 22 5.40 3.67 -8.91
N ALA A 23 6.46 2.85 -8.91
CA ALA A 23 7.24 2.59 -10.11
C ALA A 23 6.43 1.85 -11.18
N LEU A 24 5.44 1.05 -10.77
CA LEU A 24 4.56 0.32 -11.68
C LEU A 24 3.36 1.14 -12.14
N GLY A 25 3.27 2.40 -11.74
CA GLY A 25 2.23 3.31 -12.19
C GLY A 25 1.02 3.42 -11.26
N ALA A 26 1.10 2.87 -10.06
CA ALA A 26 0.04 3.03 -9.08
C ALA A 26 0.01 4.46 -8.54
N THR A 27 -1.18 4.91 -8.12
CA THR A 27 -1.37 6.23 -7.50
C THR A 27 -1.61 6.03 -6.01
N GLU A 28 -0.88 6.78 -5.19
CA GLU A 28 -1.08 6.76 -3.75
C GLU A 28 -2.34 7.56 -3.40
N LEU A 29 -3.31 6.90 -2.79
CA LEU A 29 -4.58 7.52 -2.38
C LEU A 29 -4.56 7.94 -0.93
N LEU A 30 -3.88 7.19 -0.07
CA LEU A 30 -3.88 7.42 1.36
C LEU A 30 -2.59 6.90 1.97
N ASP A 31 -2.00 7.71 2.84
CA ASP A 31 -0.82 7.36 3.61
C ASP A 31 -1.19 7.36 5.09
N ARG A 32 -1.19 6.19 5.71
CA ARG A 32 -1.47 6.03 7.15
C ARG A 32 -0.30 5.36 7.85
N THR A 33 0.90 5.67 7.46
CA THR A 33 2.11 5.12 8.08
C THR A 33 2.38 5.70 9.47
N ASP A 34 1.72 6.79 9.84
CA ASP A 34 1.77 7.37 11.18
C ASP A 34 0.88 6.63 12.18
N ASP A 35 0.01 5.72 11.72
CA ASP A 35 -0.78 4.89 12.60
C ASP A 35 0.13 3.85 13.26
N GLN A 36 0.21 3.88 14.58
CA GLN A 36 1.10 2.98 15.34
C GLN A 36 0.54 1.56 15.40
N ASP A 37 -0.77 1.42 15.31
CA ASP A 37 -1.41 0.10 15.41
C ASP A 37 -1.41 -0.62 14.07
N GLU A 38 -1.63 0.12 12.98
CA GLU A 38 -1.78 -0.48 11.67
C GLU A 38 -1.26 0.45 10.57
N PRO A 39 0.08 0.56 10.43
CA PRO A 39 0.64 1.35 9.33
C PRO A 39 0.23 0.75 7.98
N LEU A 40 -0.28 1.59 7.09
CA LEU A 40 -0.72 1.11 5.78
C LEU A 40 -0.67 2.21 4.72
N TYR A 41 -0.67 1.76 3.46
CA TYR A 41 -0.90 2.62 2.30
C TYR A 41 -2.11 2.11 1.53
N VAL A 42 -2.86 3.03 0.94
CA VAL A 42 -3.90 2.70 -0.03
C VAL A 42 -3.48 3.27 -1.39
N PHE A 43 -3.53 2.43 -2.41
CA PHE A 43 -3.19 2.80 -3.78
C PHE A 43 -4.34 2.51 -4.72
N ALA A 44 -4.31 3.17 -5.89
CA ALA A 44 -5.08 2.74 -7.05
C ALA A 44 -4.11 2.25 -8.12
N ASP A 45 -4.42 1.12 -8.75
CA ASP A 45 -3.63 0.64 -9.87
C ASP A 45 -3.91 1.49 -11.12
N PRO A 46 -3.15 1.32 -12.22
CA PRO A 46 -3.39 2.11 -13.43
C PRO A 46 -4.80 1.97 -14.01
N ALA A 47 -5.50 0.89 -13.70
CA ALA A 47 -6.89 0.70 -14.11
C ALA A 47 -7.89 1.32 -13.13
N GLY A 48 -7.42 1.89 -12.02
CA GLY A 48 -8.25 2.55 -11.03
C GLY A 48 -8.77 1.66 -9.92
N HIS A 49 -8.28 0.42 -9.82
CA HIS A 49 -8.71 -0.51 -8.77
C HIS A 49 -7.94 -0.24 -7.47
N PRO A 50 -8.64 -0.06 -6.33
CA PRO A 50 -7.95 0.19 -5.06
C PRO A 50 -7.31 -1.08 -4.49
N PHE A 51 -6.16 -0.92 -3.86
CA PHE A 51 -5.52 -1.98 -3.11
C PHE A 51 -4.76 -1.39 -1.91
N CYS A 52 -4.56 -2.21 -0.87
CA CYS A 52 -3.89 -1.79 0.35
C CYS A 52 -2.61 -2.60 0.57
N ILE A 53 -1.60 -1.94 1.13
CA ILE A 53 -0.39 -2.60 1.62
C ILE A 53 -0.26 -2.24 3.11
N PHE A 54 -0.18 -3.23 3.98
CA PHE A 54 -0.15 -2.99 5.43
C PHE A 54 0.79 -3.97 6.14
N VAL A 55 1.21 -3.55 7.33
CA VAL A 55 2.04 -4.38 8.21
C VAL A 55 1.13 -5.26 9.06
N GLY A 56 1.34 -6.56 8.98
CA GLY A 56 0.53 -7.53 9.73
C GLY A 56 1.31 -8.57 10.46
#